data_dce288907323493143311e0f566010af
#
_entry.id   dce288907323493143311e0f566010af
#
_cell.length_a   1.000
_cell.length_b   1.000
_cell.length_c   1.000
_cell.angle_alpha   90.00
_cell.angle_beta   90.00
_cell.angle_gamma   90.00
#
_symmetry.space_group_name_H-M   'P 1'
#
loop_
_entity.id
_entity.type
_entity.pdbx_description
1 polymer ?
#
loop_
_entity_poly.entity_id
_entity_poly.type
_entity_poly.pdbx_seq_one_letter_code
_entity_poly.pdbx_strand_id
1 'polypeptide(L)'
;MITDLTGMGIANSSMLDEGTAAAEAMTLLQRVGKSASRVFYVADDVLPQTLEVVRTRAEPIGVEVRVIAAGEIEKLAKGNEMSCFGVLLQYPGVNGEVRDYRAAVEHLHAAGAMVVVAADLLAMTVLEAPGTWGADVVVGNSQRFGVPLG
;
A
#
# COMPACT_ATOMS: atom_id res chain seq x y z
N MET A 1 -11.09 -11.19 12.54
CA MET A 1 -10.60 -11.85 11.30
C MET A 1 -9.76 -10.90 10.44
N ILE A 2 -10.30 -9.81 9.87
CA ILE A 2 -9.48 -8.90 9.01
C ILE A 2 -8.31 -8.34 9.80
N THR A 3 -8.54 -7.81 10.98
CA THR A 3 -7.49 -7.31 11.89
C THR A 3 -6.43 -8.36 12.20
N ASP A 4 -6.83 -9.59 12.44
CA ASP A 4 -5.89 -10.68 12.76
C ASP A 4 -5.03 -11.07 11.55
N LEU A 5 -5.64 -11.16 10.36
CA LEU A 5 -4.94 -11.52 9.12
C LEU A 5 -3.98 -10.40 8.64
N THR A 6 -4.35 -9.16 8.85
CA THR A 6 -3.56 -8.01 8.39
C THR A 6 -2.60 -7.47 9.45
N GLY A 7 -2.75 -7.86 10.71
CA GLY A 7 -1.98 -7.29 11.84
C GLY A 7 -2.35 -5.86 12.18
N MET A 8 -3.46 -5.32 11.62
CA MET A 8 -3.91 -3.95 11.88
C MET A 8 -4.77 -3.88 13.13
N GLY A 9 -4.70 -2.76 13.85
CA GLY A 9 -5.47 -2.54 15.06
C GLY A 9 -6.97 -2.30 14.82
N ILE A 10 -7.33 -1.79 13.64
CA ILE A 10 -8.70 -1.40 13.28
C ILE A 10 -9.01 -1.86 11.85
N ALA A 11 -10.22 -2.34 11.62
CA ALA A 11 -10.78 -2.53 10.28
C ALA A 11 -12.05 -1.68 10.15
N ASN A 12 -12.19 -1.00 9.01
CA ASN A 12 -13.38 -0.22 8.72
C ASN A 12 -14.42 -1.03 7.92
N SER A 13 -15.54 -0.39 7.61
CA SER A 13 -16.56 -0.94 6.72
C SER A 13 -16.03 -1.12 5.30
N SER A 14 -16.66 -2.00 4.54
CA SER A 14 -16.25 -2.31 3.17
C SER A 14 -16.32 -1.09 2.24
N MET A 15 -15.34 -1.06 1.32
CA MET A 15 -15.24 -0.13 0.20
C MET A 15 -15.82 -0.78 -1.07
N LEU A 16 -15.88 -0.04 -2.18
CA LEU A 16 -16.38 -0.56 -3.44
C LEU A 16 -15.52 -1.73 -3.97
N ASP A 17 -14.21 -1.51 -4.05
CA ASP A 17 -13.22 -2.48 -4.51
C ASP A 17 -11.81 -2.15 -4.00
N GLU A 18 -10.83 -3.00 -4.31
CA GLU A 18 -9.45 -2.83 -3.88
C GLU A 18 -8.80 -1.57 -4.48
N GLY A 19 -9.05 -1.27 -5.76
CA GLY A 19 -8.52 -0.08 -6.42
C GLY A 19 -9.03 1.20 -5.77
N THR A 20 -10.33 1.27 -5.49
CA THR A 20 -10.94 2.38 -4.75
C THR A 20 -10.38 2.48 -3.33
N ALA A 21 -10.22 1.37 -2.63
CA ALA A 21 -9.64 1.34 -1.29
C ALA A 21 -8.20 1.87 -1.28
N ALA A 22 -7.38 1.50 -2.29
CA ALA A 22 -6.02 2.00 -2.44
C ALA A 22 -5.98 3.52 -2.70
N ALA A 23 -6.88 4.03 -3.53
CA ALA A 23 -7.00 5.47 -3.81
C ALA A 23 -7.49 6.25 -2.57
N GLU A 24 -8.42 5.70 -1.81
CA GLU A 24 -8.86 6.31 -0.54
C GLU A 24 -7.73 6.29 0.51
N ALA A 25 -6.95 5.21 0.56
CA ALA A 25 -5.77 5.14 1.43
C ALA A 25 -4.74 6.21 1.05
N MET A 26 -4.43 6.43 -0.24
CA MET A 26 -3.57 7.53 -0.69
C MET A 26 -4.09 8.88 -0.17
N THR A 27 -5.39 9.15 -0.32
CA THR A 27 -6.01 10.38 0.13
C THR A 27 -5.96 10.53 1.66
N LEU A 28 -6.16 9.43 2.38
CA LEU A 28 -6.02 9.39 3.84
C LEU A 28 -4.60 9.76 4.25
N LEU A 29 -3.59 9.13 3.67
CA LEU A 29 -2.19 9.40 3.98
C LEU A 29 -1.81 10.87 3.71
N GLN A 30 -2.29 11.44 2.61
CA GLN A 30 -2.07 12.86 2.29
C GLN A 30 -2.63 13.79 3.36
N ARG A 31 -3.79 13.43 3.96
CA ARG A 31 -4.46 14.26 4.96
C ARG A 31 -3.86 14.15 6.34
N VAL A 32 -3.45 12.95 6.75
CA VAL A 32 -2.96 12.70 8.11
C VAL A 32 -1.44 12.75 8.21
N GLY A 33 -0.73 12.56 7.09
CA GLY A 33 0.72 12.59 7.02
C GLY A 33 1.29 13.98 7.31
N LYS A 34 2.53 14.01 7.76
CA LYS A 34 3.26 15.24 8.08
C LYS A 34 4.13 15.74 6.94
N SER A 35 4.29 14.96 5.88
CA SER A 35 5.12 15.29 4.73
C SER A 35 4.48 16.42 3.90
N ALA A 36 5.25 17.41 3.54
CA ALA A 36 4.84 18.48 2.61
C ALA A 36 4.89 18.03 1.12
N SER A 37 5.43 16.85 0.83
CA SER A 37 5.52 16.30 -0.51
C SER A 37 4.13 16.04 -1.09
N ARG A 38 4.00 16.19 -2.40
CA ARG A 38 2.82 15.83 -3.19
C ARG A 38 3.02 14.56 -4.00
N VAL A 39 4.14 13.87 -3.79
CA VAL A 39 4.48 12.65 -4.51
C VAL A 39 3.97 11.43 -3.75
N PHE A 40 3.29 10.55 -4.47
CA PHE A 40 2.88 9.21 -4.03
C PHE A 40 3.52 8.17 -4.92
N TYR A 41 4.34 7.30 -4.35
CA TYR A 41 4.95 6.21 -5.11
C TYR A 41 4.04 4.98 -5.14
N VAL A 42 4.07 4.28 -6.27
CA VAL A 42 3.37 3.01 -6.46
C VAL A 42 4.39 2.00 -6.97
N ALA A 43 4.49 0.86 -6.32
CA ALA A 43 5.35 -0.23 -6.79
C ALA A 43 4.87 -0.74 -8.16
N ASP A 44 5.81 -1.08 -9.05
CA ASP A 44 5.52 -1.50 -10.42
C ASP A 44 4.82 -2.87 -10.50
N ASP A 45 4.82 -3.62 -9.41
CA ASP A 45 4.14 -4.89 -9.25
C ASP A 45 2.75 -4.80 -8.61
N VAL A 46 2.22 -3.58 -8.45
CA VAL A 46 0.80 -3.34 -8.10
C VAL A 46 -0.10 -3.73 -9.28
N LEU A 47 -1.28 -4.26 -8.98
CA LEU A 47 -2.27 -4.61 -10.01
C LEU A 47 -2.57 -3.41 -10.92
N PRO A 48 -2.52 -3.58 -12.26
CA PRO A 48 -2.68 -2.47 -13.21
C PRO A 48 -3.97 -1.66 -13.01
N GLN A 49 -5.08 -2.31 -12.76
CA GLN A 49 -6.37 -1.65 -12.50
C GLN A 49 -6.33 -0.79 -11.24
N THR A 50 -5.64 -1.23 -10.18
CA THR A 50 -5.45 -0.46 -8.96
C THR A 50 -4.64 0.81 -9.24
N LEU A 51 -3.53 0.69 -9.99
CA LEU A 51 -2.72 1.83 -10.40
C LEU A 51 -3.54 2.87 -11.17
N GLU A 52 -4.38 2.44 -12.12
CA GLU A 52 -5.21 3.38 -12.92
C GLU A 52 -6.26 4.11 -12.06
N VAL A 53 -6.88 3.44 -11.11
CA VAL A 53 -7.81 4.09 -10.16
C VAL A 53 -7.07 5.11 -9.29
N VAL A 54 -5.89 4.75 -8.76
CA VAL A 54 -5.05 5.66 -7.96
C VAL A 54 -4.66 6.90 -8.76
N ARG A 55 -4.23 6.75 -10.03
CA ARG A 55 -3.91 7.88 -10.93
C ARG A 55 -5.11 8.79 -11.16
N THR A 56 -6.26 8.21 -11.49
CA THR A 56 -7.50 8.94 -11.74
C THR A 56 -7.93 9.77 -10.53
N ARG A 57 -7.76 9.23 -9.33
CA ARG A 57 -8.12 9.92 -8.08
C ARG A 57 -7.05 10.93 -7.62
N ALA A 58 -5.80 10.74 -8.00
CA ALA A 58 -4.69 11.62 -7.66
C ALA A 58 -4.73 12.95 -8.44
N GLU A 59 -5.07 12.90 -9.72
CA GLU A 59 -5.04 14.04 -10.64
C GLU A 59 -5.82 15.26 -10.12
N PRO A 60 -7.13 15.16 -9.76
CA PRO A 60 -7.91 16.32 -9.36
C PRO A 60 -7.48 16.93 -8.02
N ILE A 61 -6.74 16.22 -7.19
CA ILE A 61 -6.23 16.69 -5.90
C ILE A 61 -4.76 17.13 -5.95
N GLY A 62 -4.16 17.14 -7.15
CA GLY A 62 -2.79 17.58 -7.38
C GLY A 62 -1.73 16.69 -6.75
N VAL A 63 -1.97 15.38 -6.66
CA VAL A 63 -0.99 14.38 -6.25
C VAL A 63 -0.27 13.84 -7.48
N GLU A 64 1.05 13.83 -7.44
CA GLU A 64 1.89 13.24 -8.47
C GLU A 64 2.13 11.75 -8.16
N VAL A 65 1.58 10.86 -8.99
CA VAL A 65 1.80 9.41 -8.87
C VAL A 65 3.03 9.00 -9.67
N ARG A 66 4.01 8.43 -8.98
CA ARG A 66 5.25 7.91 -9.60
C ARG A 66 5.32 6.40 -9.42
N VAL A 67 5.52 5.68 -10.51
CA VAL A 67 5.78 4.23 -10.47
C VAL A 67 7.28 4.00 -10.28
N ILE A 68 7.61 3.09 -9.38
CA ILE A 68 8.98 2.69 -9.05
C ILE A 68 9.08 1.18 -8.96
N ALA A 69 10.20 0.60 -9.37
CA ALA A 69 10.41 -0.83 -9.27
C ALA A 69 10.34 -1.31 -7.80
N ALA A 70 9.53 -2.34 -7.53
CA ALA A 70 9.36 -2.89 -6.19
C ALA A 70 10.70 -3.32 -5.55
N GLY A 71 11.62 -3.85 -6.38
CA GLY A 71 12.98 -4.18 -5.94
C GLY A 71 13.87 -2.98 -5.60
N GLU A 72 13.56 -1.78 -6.11
CA GLU A 72 14.22 -0.54 -5.69
C GLU A 72 13.68 -0.06 -4.35
N ILE A 73 12.37 -0.19 -4.11
CA ILE A 73 11.77 0.12 -2.80
C ILE A 73 12.36 -0.80 -1.73
N GLU A 74 12.45 -2.10 -1.98
CA GLU A 74 13.04 -3.07 -1.05
C GLU A 74 14.48 -2.71 -0.65
N LYS A 75 15.21 -2.04 -1.54
CA LYS A 75 16.62 -1.63 -1.32
C LYS A 75 16.79 -0.24 -0.70
N LEU A 76 15.71 0.51 -0.48
CA LEU A 76 15.77 1.88 0.05
C LEU A 76 16.45 2.00 1.41
N ALA A 77 16.52 0.94 2.20
CA ALA A 77 17.23 0.90 3.49
C ALA A 77 18.74 1.28 3.40
N LYS A 78 19.27 1.51 2.20
CA LYS A 78 20.69 1.74 1.95
C LYS A 78 21.05 3.16 1.46
N GLY A 79 20.21 4.17 1.70
CA GLY A 79 20.66 5.57 1.56
C GLY A 79 20.14 6.34 0.34
N ASN A 80 19.07 5.94 -0.30
CA ASN A 80 18.38 6.76 -1.30
C ASN A 80 17.26 7.57 -0.65
N GLU A 81 17.34 8.90 -0.73
CA GLU A 81 16.27 9.77 -0.25
C GLU A 81 15.09 9.76 -1.20
N MET A 82 13.94 9.22 -0.74
CA MET A 82 12.66 9.38 -1.42
C MET A 82 11.86 10.49 -0.75
N SER A 83 11.65 11.58 -1.48
CA SER A 83 10.75 12.64 -1.02
C SER A 83 9.32 12.34 -1.47
N CYS A 84 8.53 11.74 -0.59
CA CYS A 84 7.12 11.45 -0.82
C CYS A 84 6.32 11.56 0.48
N PHE A 85 4.97 11.59 0.35
CA PHE A 85 4.12 11.47 1.53
C PHE A 85 3.69 10.03 1.80
N GLY A 86 3.77 9.16 0.79
CA GLY A 86 3.41 7.77 0.94
C GLY A 86 3.79 6.89 -0.24
N VAL A 87 3.73 5.59 0.00
CA VAL A 87 4.04 4.52 -0.96
C VAL A 87 2.94 3.46 -0.92
N LEU A 88 2.52 2.97 -2.09
CA LEU A 88 1.66 1.79 -2.24
C LEU A 88 2.50 0.59 -2.67
N LEU A 89 2.43 -0.46 -1.88
CA LEU A 89 3.05 -1.76 -2.12
C LEU A 89 1.99 -2.80 -2.43
N GLN A 90 2.33 -3.82 -3.21
CA GLN A 90 1.50 -5.01 -3.44
C GLN A 90 2.12 -6.22 -2.72
N TYR A 91 1.31 -7.01 -2.01
CA TYR A 91 1.81 -8.12 -1.22
C TYR A 91 0.85 -9.33 -1.22
N PRO A 92 1.20 -10.44 -1.91
CA PRO A 92 2.31 -10.57 -2.88
C PRO A 92 2.15 -9.64 -4.09
N GLY A 93 3.25 -9.37 -4.80
CA GLY A 93 3.24 -8.62 -6.05
C GLY A 93 2.43 -9.33 -7.14
N VAL A 94 2.10 -8.62 -8.22
CA VAL A 94 1.29 -9.16 -9.34
C VAL A 94 1.88 -10.43 -9.96
N ASN A 95 3.21 -10.58 -9.91
CA ASN A 95 3.92 -11.77 -10.39
C ASN A 95 4.04 -12.89 -9.33
N GLY A 96 3.40 -12.75 -8.17
CA GLY A 96 3.50 -13.68 -7.06
C GLY A 96 4.77 -13.56 -6.21
N GLU A 97 5.60 -12.55 -6.44
CA GLU A 97 6.79 -12.30 -5.64
C GLU A 97 6.42 -11.84 -4.23
N VAL A 98 7.10 -12.43 -3.24
CA VAL A 98 7.02 -12.04 -1.83
C VAL A 98 8.33 -11.35 -1.45
N ARG A 99 8.24 -10.06 -1.10
CA ARG A 99 9.40 -9.24 -0.74
C ARG A 99 9.42 -8.90 0.73
N ASP A 100 10.60 -8.71 1.28
CA ASP A 100 10.77 -8.21 2.65
C ASP A 100 10.90 -6.68 2.63
N TYR A 101 9.83 -6.01 3.01
CA TYR A 101 9.78 -4.55 3.04
C TYR A 101 10.10 -3.91 4.40
N ARG A 102 10.44 -4.70 5.45
CA ARG A 102 10.65 -4.16 6.81
C ARG A 102 11.65 -3.02 6.86
N ALA A 103 12.84 -3.21 6.31
CA ALA A 103 13.87 -2.19 6.30
C ALA A 103 13.49 -0.95 5.47
N ALA A 104 12.76 -1.16 4.36
CA ALA A 104 12.25 -0.07 3.52
C ALA A 104 11.18 0.75 4.27
N VAL A 105 10.28 0.08 4.98
CA VAL A 105 9.23 0.75 5.77
C VAL A 105 9.83 1.59 6.89
N GLU A 106 10.80 1.06 7.64
CA GLU A 106 11.52 1.84 8.66
C GLU A 106 12.18 3.09 8.07
N HIS A 107 12.81 2.96 6.90
CA HIS A 107 13.45 4.09 6.22
C HIS A 107 12.41 5.13 5.74
N LEU A 108 11.29 4.69 5.16
CA LEU A 108 10.19 5.55 4.71
C LEU A 108 9.58 6.32 5.89
N HIS A 109 9.34 5.65 7.02
CA HIS A 109 8.84 6.28 8.24
C HIS A 109 9.83 7.32 8.79
N ALA A 110 11.13 7.02 8.79
CA ALA A 110 12.16 7.98 9.19
C ALA A 110 12.20 9.23 8.30
N ALA A 111 11.84 9.08 7.01
CA ALA A 111 11.69 10.19 6.06
C ALA A 111 10.32 10.90 6.15
N GLY A 112 9.42 10.45 7.02
CA GLY A 112 8.07 11.02 7.20
C GLY A 112 7.04 10.55 6.17
N ALA A 113 7.34 9.53 5.38
CA ALA A 113 6.41 8.88 4.47
C ALA A 113 5.65 7.76 5.17
N MET A 114 4.42 7.48 4.70
CA MET A 114 3.57 6.40 5.21
C MET A 114 3.40 5.31 4.15
N VAL A 115 3.04 4.10 4.59
CA VAL A 115 3.00 2.92 3.73
C VAL A 115 1.60 2.30 3.67
N VAL A 116 1.07 2.18 2.46
CA VAL A 116 -0.12 1.40 2.13
C VAL A 116 0.30 0.06 1.54
N VAL A 117 -0.33 -1.01 1.97
CA VAL A 117 -0.13 -2.35 1.40
C VAL A 117 -1.44 -2.86 0.83
N ALA A 118 -1.47 -3.10 -0.47
CA ALA A 118 -2.52 -3.87 -1.13
C ALA A 118 -2.19 -5.36 -0.97
N ALA A 119 -2.95 -6.04 -0.12
CA ALA A 119 -2.66 -7.42 0.28
C ALA A 119 -3.70 -8.41 -0.24
N ASP A 120 -3.23 -9.55 -0.75
CA ASP A 120 -4.09 -10.72 -0.93
C ASP A 120 -4.43 -11.31 0.45
N LEU A 121 -5.65 -11.10 0.90
CA LEU A 121 -6.07 -11.50 2.24
C LEU A 121 -5.94 -13.02 2.48
N LEU A 122 -6.13 -13.85 1.44
CA LEU A 122 -5.92 -15.30 1.56
C LEU A 122 -4.45 -15.66 1.75
N ALA A 123 -3.54 -14.94 1.09
CA ALA A 123 -2.10 -15.14 1.27
C ALA A 123 -1.65 -14.82 2.70
N MET A 124 -2.36 -13.92 3.41
CA MET A 124 -2.05 -13.59 4.82
C MET A 124 -2.30 -14.76 5.79
N THR A 125 -2.89 -15.85 5.34
CA THR A 125 -2.99 -17.08 6.14
C THR A 125 -1.67 -17.85 6.24
N VAL A 126 -0.71 -17.55 5.36
CA VAL A 126 0.60 -18.23 5.28
C VAL A 126 1.79 -17.25 5.23
N LEU A 127 1.52 -15.97 5.01
CA LEU A 127 2.54 -14.91 5.00
C LEU A 127 2.42 -14.05 6.25
N GLU A 128 3.50 -13.35 6.58
CA GLU A 128 3.50 -12.43 7.71
C GLU A 128 2.60 -11.22 7.43
N ALA A 129 1.79 -10.87 8.41
CA ALA A 129 0.80 -9.80 8.29
C ALA A 129 1.46 -8.42 8.12
N PRO A 130 1.03 -7.59 7.16
CA PRO A 130 1.65 -6.29 6.88
C PRO A 130 1.71 -5.33 8.07
N GLY A 131 0.72 -5.36 8.95
CA GLY A 131 0.71 -4.53 10.16
C GLY A 131 1.84 -4.86 11.13
N THR A 132 2.36 -6.11 11.13
CA THR A 132 3.44 -6.51 12.04
C THR A 132 4.81 -5.97 11.62
N TRP A 133 4.98 -5.61 10.36
CA TRP A 133 6.20 -5.01 9.84
C TRP A 133 6.07 -3.54 9.44
N GLY A 134 4.99 -2.89 9.92
CA GLY A 134 4.89 -1.43 9.91
C GLY A 134 4.00 -0.81 8.83
N ALA A 135 3.16 -1.57 8.12
CA ALA A 135 2.17 -0.98 7.25
C ALA A 135 1.23 -0.04 8.03
N ASP A 136 1.03 1.18 7.54
CA ASP A 136 0.12 2.16 8.13
C ASP A 136 -1.33 1.88 7.74
N VAL A 137 -1.55 1.44 6.50
CA VAL A 137 -2.85 1.05 5.96
C VAL A 137 -2.71 -0.24 5.16
N VAL A 138 -3.64 -1.16 5.34
CA VAL A 138 -3.76 -2.37 4.52
C VAL A 138 -5.10 -2.35 3.80
N VAL A 139 -5.07 -2.53 2.49
CA VAL A 139 -6.26 -2.65 1.63
C VAL A 139 -6.27 -4.00 0.93
N GLY A 140 -7.42 -4.48 0.53
CA GLY A 140 -7.56 -5.75 -0.15
C GLY A 140 -9.03 -6.08 -0.36
N ASN A 141 -9.32 -7.32 -0.72
CA ASN A 141 -10.68 -7.81 -0.87
C ASN A 141 -10.85 -9.21 -0.25
N SER A 142 -12.10 -9.58 0.00
CA SER A 142 -12.45 -10.87 0.60
C SER A 142 -12.93 -11.93 -0.41
N GLN A 143 -12.85 -11.65 -1.70
CA GLN A 143 -13.35 -12.54 -2.77
C GLN A 143 -12.67 -13.90 -2.75
N ARG A 144 -11.38 -13.96 -2.41
CA ARG A 144 -10.62 -15.19 -2.29
C ARG A 144 -11.16 -16.15 -1.22
N PHE A 145 -11.96 -15.66 -0.30
CA PHE A 145 -12.69 -16.48 0.69
C PHE A 145 -14.08 -16.90 0.22
N GLY A 146 -14.42 -16.69 -1.05
CA GLY A 146 -15.73 -17.05 -1.62
C GLY A 146 -16.80 -15.98 -1.38
N VAL A 147 -16.45 -14.77 -1.01
CA VAL A 147 -17.37 -13.65 -0.89
C VAL A 147 -17.55 -13.01 -2.26
N PRO A 148 -18.72 -13.10 -2.91
CA PRO A 148 -18.92 -12.51 -4.22
C PRO A 148 -18.96 -10.98 -4.14
N LEU A 149 -18.73 -10.33 -5.29
CA LEU A 149 -19.10 -8.93 -5.47
C LEU A 149 -20.62 -8.83 -5.31
N GLY A 150 -21.07 -8.03 -4.35
CA GLY A 150 -22.47 -7.91 -3.89
C GLY A 150 -23.52 -7.64 -4.94
#